data_490c8d8ff1a31e399e55ce1e297fe9fc
#
_entry.id   490c8d8ff1a31e399e55ce1e297fe9fc
#
_cell.length_a   1.000
_cell.length_b   1.000
_cell.length_c   1.000
_cell.angle_alpha   90.00
_cell.angle_beta   90.00
_cell.angle_gamma   90.00
#
_symmetry.space_group_name_H-M   'P 1'
#
loop_
_entity.id
_entity.type
_entity.pdbx_description
1 polymer ?
#
loop_
_entity_poly.entity_id
_entity_poly.type
_entity_poly.pdbx_seq_one_letter_code
_entity_poly.pdbx_strand_id
1 'polypeptide(L)'
;MKPTDTPDKWQCVLTCWGTKYGADDINKLITKIADHNHHVARFVVISDRVHKNLDARAEPVALPDVFIKSEFTTGGQCHAKLSMFQKGLLKTDMPAIYIDLDTAILGPIEQAFGFRKDEKSIVMFQSAILPFSAFARLMFRLTKGKRYARGNSSFVVFHPKHWTEIADKFLAIYDAGEFREFRPTISDERYISWVAHDHMIALPNSFAVKFPTEYMQHHAILSYAKACIPWVRRRREKLSVVTLCSLEFKPEKLVGLALNTHMSDSKGRVLVWNDFVLGGLRQKLIRYYAQDAAKDA
;
A
#
# COMPACT_ATOMS: atom_id res chain seq x y z
N MET A 1 4.28 -24.69 -4.47
CA MET A 1 2.90 -24.21 -4.26
C MET A 1 2.33 -23.93 -5.64
N LYS A 2 1.17 -24.50 -6.00
CA LYS A 2 0.43 -24.03 -7.17
C LYS A 2 -0.04 -22.61 -6.87
N PRO A 3 0.16 -21.62 -7.75
CA PRO A 3 -0.43 -20.30 -7.60
C PRO A 3 -1.94 -20.49 -7.49
N THR A 4 -2.58 -19.85 -6.54
CA THR A 4 -4.03 -19.69 -6.62
C THR A 4 -4.29 -18.85 -7.86
N ASP A 5 -5.16 -19.32 -8.75
CA ASP A 5 -5.44 -18.64 -10.00
C ASP A 5 -5.89 -17.19 -9.73
N THR A 6 -5.51 -16.30 -10.64
CA THR A 6 -6.04 -14.94 -10.65
C THR A 6 -7.56 -15.04 -10.72
N PRO A 7 -8.33 -14.37 -9.86
CA PRO A 7 -9.78 -14.45 -9.91
C PRO A 7 -10.31 -13.82 -11.20
N ASP A 8 -11.40 -14.35 -11.73
CA ASP A 8 -12.06 -13.83 -12.94
C ASP A 8 -12.50 -12.37 -12.76
N LYS A 9 -12.80 -11.98 -11.52
CA LYS A 9 -13.19 -10.62 -11.15
C LYS A 9 -12.66 -10.26 -9.78
N TRP A 10 -12.27 -8.99 -9.62
CA TRP A 10 -11.83 -8.43 -8.35
C TRP A 10 -12.18 -6.95 -8.26
N GLN A 11 -12.16 -6.39 -7.06
CA GLN A 11 -12.40 -4.98 -6.81
C GLN A 11 -11.14 -4.27 -6.33
N CYS A 12 -10.90 -3.08 -6.87
CA CYS A 12 -9.88 -2.16 -6.38
C CYS A 12 -10.49 -1.24 -5.33
N VAL A 13 -9.84 -1.10 -4.19
CA VAL A 13 -10.28 -0.24 -3.09
C VAL A 13 -9.27 0.88 -2.89
N LEU A 14 -9.74 2.11 -2.96
CA LEU A 14 -8.97 3.32 -2.71
C LEU A 14 -9.61 4.06 -1.54
N THR A 15 -8.80 4.70 -0.70
CA THR A 15 -9.31 5.59 0.35
C THR A 15 -8.73 6.99 0.18
N CYS A 16 -9.59 8.00 0.28
CA CYS A 16 -9.21 9.40 0.18
C CYS A 16 -9.91 10.24 1.25
N TRP A 17 -9.14 10.84 2.14
CA TRP A 17 -9.64 11.74 3.17
C TRP A 17 -8.74 12.97 3.32
N GLY A 18 -9.28 14.04 3.93
CA GLY A 18 -8.56 15.31 4.06
C GLY A 18 -8.30 15.96 2.71
N THR A 19 -7.38 16.88 2.61
CA THR A 19 -7.13 17.72 1.44
C THR A 19 -5.87 17.38 0.64
N LYS A 20 -5.19 16.29 1.01
CA LYS A 20 -3.89 15.93 0.42
C LYS A 20 -4.01 15.47 -1.04
N TYR A 21 -5.08 14.75 -1.35
CA TYR A 21 -5.36 14.17 -2.67
C TYR A 21 -6.73 14.61 -3.17
N GLY A 22 -6.86 14.73 -4.50
CA GLY A 22 -8.09 15.11 -5.19
C GLY A 22 -8.62 14.04 -6.14
N ALA A 23 -9.64 14.41 -6.92
CA ALA A 23 -10.20 13.55 -7.96
C ALA A 23 -9.14 13.16 -9.01
N ASP A 24 -8.25 14.08 -9.38
CA ASP A 24 -7.23 13.84 -10.40
C ASP A 24 -6.26 12.74 -9.99
N ASP A 25 -5.82 12.72 -8.72
CA ASP A 25 -4.95 11.66 -8.18
C ASP A 25 -5.65 10.30 -8.23
N ILE A 26 -6.93 10.26 -7.86
CA ILE A 26 -7.76 9.04 -7.87
C ILE A 26 -7.94 8.56 -9.31
N ASN A 27 -8.36 9.45 -10.22
CA ASN A 27 -8.61 9.14 -11.63
C ASN A 27 -7.37 8.62 -12.34
N LYS A 28 -6.22 9.23 -12.06
CA LYS A 28 -4.93 8.78 -12.55
C LYS A 28 -4.61 7.36 -12.11
N LEU A 29 -4.76 7.08 -10.81
CA LEU A 29 -4.48 5.74 -10.28
C LEU A 29 -5.44 4.71 -10.87
N ILE A 30 -6.73 5.01 -10.98
CA ILE A 30 -7.73 4.15 -11.63
C ILE A 30 -7.33 3.84 -13.08
N THR A 31 -6.93 4.85 -13.85
CA THR A 31 -6.48 4.69 -15.23
C THR A 31 -5.26 3.78 -15.32
N LYS A 32 -4.25 4.03 -14.47
CA LYS A 32 -3.02 3.20 -14.48
C LYS A 32 -3.27 1.76 -14.04
N ILE A 33 -4.21 1.53 -13.13
CA ILE A 33 -4.60 0.18 -12.76
C ILE A 33 -5.31 -0.50 -13.94
N ALA A 34 -6.26 0.17 -14.58
CA ALA A 34 -7.00 -0.38 -15.70
C ALA A 34 -6.11 -0.67 -16.93
N ASP A 35 -5.09 0.16 -17.17
CA ASP A 35 -4.12 -0.03 -18.27
C ASP A 35 -3.34 -1.36 -18.16
N HIS A 36 -3.19 -1.89 -16.95
CA HIS A 36 -2.39 -3.09 -16.67
C HIS A 36 -3.20 -4.31 -16.22
N ASN A 37 -4.52 -4.16 -15.97
CA ASN A 37 -5.32 -5.20 -15.34
C ASN A 37 -6.68 -5.34 -16.03
N HIS A 38 -7.01 -6.54 -16.49
CA HIS A 38 -8.20 -6.81 -17.28
C HIS A 38 -9.37 -7.38 -16.48
N HIS A 39 -9.11 -7.90 -15.27
CA HIS A 39 -10.12 -8.54 -14.43
C HIS A 39 -10.66 -7.64 -13.31
N VAL A 40 -10.26 -6.36 -13.27
CA VAL A 40 -10.82 -5.40 -12.32
C VAL A 40 -12.28 -5.08 -12.71
N ALA A 41 -13.21 -5.50 -11.85
CA ALA A 41 -14.64 -5.36 -12.12
C ALA A 41 -15.23 -4.06 -11.55
N ARG A 42 -14.60 -3.47 -10.52
CA ARG A 42 -15.02 -2.20 -9.93
C ARG A 42 -13.88 -1.49 -9.22
N PHE A 43 -13.99 -0.15 -9.15
CA PHE A 43 -13.12 0.71 -8.36
C PHE A 43 -13.95 1.34 -7.26
N VAL A 44 -13.73 0.96 -6.01
CA VAL A 44 -14.42 1.51 -4.85
C VAL A 44 -13.58 2.64 -4.27
N VAL A 45 -14.14 3.85 -4.18
CA VAL A 45 -13.48 5.02 -3.63
C VAL A 45 -14.16 5.41 -2.32
N ILE A 46 -13.54 5.05 -1.19
CA ILE A 46 -14.04 5.42 0.15
C ILE A 46 -13.51 6.81 0.48
N SER A 47 -14.40 7.78 0.71
CA SER A 47 -13.99 9.16 0.96
C SER A 47 -14.86 9.87 1.98
N ASP A 48 -14.26 10.86 2.68
CA ASP A 48 -14.93 11.76 3.61
C ASP A 48 -15.74 12.87 2.91
N ARG A 49 -15.69 12.93 1.57
CA ARG A 49 -16.36 13.95 0.76
C ARG A 49 -16.71 13.45 -0.63
N VAL A 50 -17.62 14.18 -1.28
CA VAL A 50 -17.92 14.00 -2.69
C VAL A 50 -16.82 14.63 -3.54
N HIS A 51 -16.24 13.86 -4.45
CA HIS A 51 -15.27 14.35 -5.45
C HIS A 51 -16.01 14.72 -6.74
N LYS A 52 -15.87 15.97 -7.16
CA LYS A 52 -16.31 16.39 -8.51
C LYS A 52 -15.36 15.78 -9.56
N ASN A 53 -15.90 15.43 -10.72
CA ASN A 53 -15.15 14.87 -11.85
C ASN A 53 -14.41 13.54 -11.54
N LEU A 54 -14.98 12.71 -10.65
CA LEU A 54 -14.47 11.38 -10.43
C LEU A 54 -14.64 10.52 -11.70
N ASP A 55 -13.69 9.64 -11.98
CA ASP A 55 -13.73 8.71 -13.11
C ASP A 55 -15.06 7.90 -13.09
N ALA A 56 -15.70 7.77 -14.26
CA ALA A 56 -16.99 7.10 -14.38
C ALA A 56 -16.97 5.62 -13.95
N ARG A 57 -15.79 5.00 -13.89
CA ARG A 57 -15.59 3.62 -13.40
C ARG A 57 -15.60 3.53 -11.87
N ALA A 58 -15.48 4.66 -11.17
CA ALA A 58 -15.40 4.69 -9.71
C ALA A 58 -16.78 4.59 -9.07
N GLU A 59 -16.93 3.73 -8.10
CA GLU A 59 -18.07 3.65 -7.17
C GLU A 59 -17.71 4.45 -5.90
N PRO A 60 -18.24 5.67 -5.71
CA PRO A 60 -17.98 6.43 -4.50
C PRO A 60 -18.74 5.83 -3.31
N VAL A 61 -18.04 5.68 -2.21
CA VAL A 61 -18.57 5.18 -0.93
C VAL A 61 -18.22 6.18 0.16
N ALA A 62 -19.18 6.59 0.95
CA ALA A 62 -18.93 7.49 2.07
C ALA A 62 -18.05 6.81 3.13
N LEU A 63 -17.00 7.50 3.59
CA LEU A 63 -16.24 7.08 4.76
C LEU A 63 -17.18 7.13 5.98
N PRO A 64 -17.36 6.03 6.72
CA PRO A 64 -18.27 6.01 7.86
C PRO A 64 -17.88 7.03 8.94
N ASP A 65 -18.86 7.69 9.55
CA ASP A 65 -18.67 8.79 10.51
C ASP A 65 -17.72 8.44 11.65
N VAL A 66 -17.76 7.19 12.10
CA VAL A 66 -16.85 6.71 13.15
C VAL A 66 -15.38 6.80 12.75
N PHE A 67 -15.06 6.71 11.45
CA PHE A 67 -13.68 6.78 10.91
C PHE A 67 -13.29 8.20 10.46
N ILE A 68 -14.19 9.18 10.44
CA ILE A 68 -13.90 10.59 10.09
C ILE A 68 -13.24 11.35 11.26
N LYS A 69 -13.24 10.78 12.47
CA LYS A 69 -12.68 11.43 13.66
C LYS A 69 -11.24 11.87 13.42
N SER A 70 -10.88 13.06 13.90
CA SER A 70 -9.56 13.67 13.68
C SER A 70 -8.42 12.75 14.11
N GLU A 71 -8.58 12.00 15.18
CA GLU A 71 -7.60 11.04 15.67
C GLU A 71 -7.34 9.85 14.74
N PHE A 72 -8.25 9.56 13.79
CA PHE A 72 -8.10 8.52 12.78
C PHE A 72 -7.61 9.04 11.43
N THR A 73 -7.80 10.33 11.19
CA THR A 73 -7.51 10.98 9.90
C THR A 73 -6.24 11.83 9.92
N THR A 74 -5.73 12.20 11.10
CA THR A 74 -4.55 13.04 11.27
C THR A 74 -3.36 12.25 11.83
N GLY A 75 -2.16 12.84 11.80
CA GLY A 75 -0.96 12.28 12.47
C GLY A 75 -0.26 11.12 11.79
N GLY A 76 -0.58 10.79 10.54
CA GLY A 76 0.13 9.75 9.76
C GLY A 76 -0.13 8.30 10.22
N GLN A 77 -1.08 8.08 11.11
CA GLN A 77 -1.44 6.76 11.64
C GLN A 77 -2.45 6.02 10.74
N CYS A 78 -3.16 6.75 9.88
CA CYS A 78 -3.99 6.25 8.79
C CYS A 78 -5.10 5.26 9.19
N HIS A 79 -5.67 5.39 10.41
CA HIS A 79 -6.70 4.46 10.91
C HIS A 79 -8.01 4.50 10.10
N ALA A 80 -8.29 5.61 9.41
CA ALA A 80 -9.42 5.70 8.48
C ALA A 80 -9.42 4.58 7.42
N LYS A 81 -8.26 4.02 7.06
CA LYS A 81 -8.15 2.86 6.17
C LYS A 81 -8.84 1.61 6.71
N LEU A 82 -8.92 1.46 8.02
CA LEU A 82 -9.56 0.29 8.65
C LEU A 82 -11.05 0.21 8.29
N SER A 83 -11.65 1.32 7.83
CA SER A 83 -13.02 1.33 7.31
C SER A 83 -13.24 0.34 6.17
N MET A 84 -12.22 0.03 5.36
CA MET A 84 -12.35 -0.95 4.27
C MET A 84 -12.73 -2.35 4.76
N PHE A 85 -12.55 -2.63 6.06
CA PHE A 85 -12.93 -3.89 6.69
C PHE A 85 -14.30 -3.79 7.41
N GLN A 86 -14.97 -2.64 7.40
CA GLN A 86 -16.26 -2.51 8.05
C GLN A 86 -17.32 -3.34 7.32
N LYS A 87 -18.13 -4.06 8.11
CA LYS A 87 -19.22 -4.89 7.59
C LYS A 87 -20.18 -4.06 6.75
N GLY A 88 -20.46 -4.55 5.54
CA GLY A 88 -21.42 -3.90 4.62
C GLY A 88 -20.86 -2.73 3.83
N LEU A 89 -19.62 -2.25 4.08
CA LEU A 89 -19.02 -1.17 3.31
C LEU A 89 -18.59 -1.63 1.92
N LEU A 90 -17.93 -2.77 1.84
CA LEU A 90 -17.55 -3.40 0.58
C LEU A 90 -18.48 -4.58 0.27
N LYS A 91 -18.76 -4.78 -1.02
CA LYS A 91 -19.45 -6.00 -1.48
C LYS A 91 -18.51 -7.21 -1.28
N THR A 92 -19.10 -8.34 -0.89
CA THR A 92 -18.37 -9.56 -0.51
C THR A 92 -18.38 -10.63 -1.61
N ASP A 93 -18.75 -10.26 -2.83
CA ASP A 93 -18.90 -11.13 -3.99
C ASP A 93 -17.58 -11.47 -4.69
N MET A 94 -16.51 -10.71 -4.40
CA MET A 94 -15.19 -10.90 -4.99
C MET A 94 -14.07 -10.42 -4.05
N PRO A 95 -12.83 -10.90 -4.26
CA PRO A 95 -11.68 -10.42 -3.50
C PRO A 95 -11.32 -8.98 -3.87
N ALA A 96 -10.51 -8.34 -3.03
CA ALA A 96 -10.14 -6.94 -3.13
C ALA A 96 -8.62 -6.73 -3.10
N ILE A 97 -8.17 -5.69 -3.80
CA ILE A 97 -6.84 -5.09 -3.63
C ILE A 97 -7.05 -3.65 -3.17
N TYR A 98 -6.57 -3.34 -1.98
CA TYR A 98 -6.44 -1.99 -1.49
C TYR A 98 -5.11 -1.37 -1.91
N ILE A 99 -5.11 -0.10 -2.31
CA ILE A 99 -3.91 0.61 -2.78
C ILE A 99 -3.93 2.05 -2.24
N ASP A 100 -2.80 2.49 -1.66
CA ASP A 100 -2.60 3.90 -1.31
C ASP A 100 -2.42 4.78 -2.55
N LEU A 101 -2.94 6.00 -2.50
CA LEU A 101 -2.91 6.96 -3.62
C LEU A 101 -1.47 7.41 -4.01
N ASP A 102 -0.47 7.20 -3.15
CA ASP A 102 0.94 7.46 -3.44
C ASP A 102 1.69 6.25 -4.02
N THR A 103 0.97 5.35 -4.65
CA THR A 103 1.51 4.12 -5.22
C THR A 103 1.58 4.19 -6.74
N ALA A 104 2.77 3.97 -7.31
CA ALA A 104 2.96 3.83 -8.75
C ALA A 104 2.71 2.38 -9.20
N ILE A 105 1.80 2.20 -10.16
CA ILE A 105 1.48 0.92 -10.78
C ILE A 105 2.27 0.82 -12.09
N LEU A 106 3.17 -0.14 -12.16
CA LEU A 106 4.13 -0.33 -13.25
C LEU A 106 3.90 -1.61 -14.05
N GLY A 107 2.92 -2.42 -13.65
CA GLY A 107 2.59 -3.69 -14.27
C GLY A 107 1.32 -4.32 -13.66
N PRO A 108 0.96 -5.54 -14.07
CA PRO A 108 -0.28 -6.20 -13.65
C PRO A 108 -0.25 -6.53 -12.16
N ILE A 109 -1.12 -5.88 -11.38
CA ILE A 109 -1.21 -6.06 -9.92
C ILE A 109 -2.12 -7.24 -9.53
N GLU A 110 -3.01 -7.67 -10.40
CA GLU A 110 -3.86 -8.85 -10.18
C GLU A 110 -3.05 -10.13 -9.96
N GLN A 111 -1.81 -10.20 -10.41
CA GLN A 111 -0.88 -11.28 -10.08
C GLN A 111 -0.65 -11.44 -8.57
N ALA A 112 -0.95 -10.42 -7.77
CA ALA A 112 -0.83 -10.49 -6.31
C ALA A 112 -1.79 -11.51 -5.68
N PHE A 113 -2.89 -11.83 -6.35
CA PHE A 113 -3.79 -12.90 -5.91
C PHE A 113 -3.11 -14.27 -5.90
N GLY A 114 -2.17 -14.51 -6.81
CA GLY A 114 -1.39 -15.76 -6.86
C GLY A 114 -0.49 -16.00 -5.64
N PHE A 115 -0.26 -15.01 -4.78
CA PHE A 115 0.48 -15.19 -3.53
C PHE A 115 -0.39 -15.66 -2.37
N ARG A 116 -1.72 -15.63 -2.49
CA ARG A 116 -2.62 -16.14 -1.44
C ARG A 116 -2.48 -17.65 -1.30
N LYS A 117 -2.70 -18.15 -0.10
CA LYS A 117 -2.82 -19.59 0.17
C LYS A 117 -4.27 -20.05 0.13
N ASP A 118 -5.16 -19.18 0.56
CA ASP A 118 -6.60 -19.39 0.68
C ASP A 118 -7.33 -18.04 0.63
N GLU A 119 -8.65 -18.05 0.74
CA GLU A 119 -9.48 -16.83 0.76
C GLU A 119 -9.29 -15.97 2.02
N LYS A 120 -8.80 -16.54 3.11
CA LYS A 120 -8.49 -15.80 4.35
C LYS A 120 -7.12 -15.16 4.35
N SER A 121 -6.28 -15.44 3.35
CA SER A 121 -4.95 -14.83 3.25
C SER A 121 -5.04 -13.32 3.11
N ILE A 122 -4.27 -12.58 3.93
CA ILE A 122 -3.96 -11.16 3.74
C ILE A 122 -2.54 -11.06 3.21
N VAL A 123 -2.40 -10.50 1.98
CA VAL A 123 -1.10 -10.31 1.33
C VAL A 123 -0.75 -8.84 1.38
N MET A 124 0.40 -8.48 1.96
CA MET A 124 0.86 -7.10 2.06
C MET A 124 2.38 -7.00 2.11
N PHE A 125 2.92 -5.77 2.05
CA PHE A 125 4.36 -5.57 2.22
C PHE A 125 4.82 -6.10 3.58
N GLN A 126 5.96 -6.76 3.58
CA GLN A 126 6.60 -7.23 4.80
C GLN A 126 7.53 -6.18 5.38
N SER A 127 7.47 -5.98 6.69
CA SER A 127 8.50 -5.21 7.41
C SER A 127 9.82 -5.99 7.44
N ALA A 128 10.95 -5.26 7.43
CA ALA A 128 12.27 -5.86 7.42
C ALA A 128 12.69 -6.53 8.75
N ILE A 129 11.94 -6.29 9.85
CA ILE A 129 12.39 -6.68 11.20
C ILE A 129 12.08 -8.15 11.50
N LEU A 130 10.86 -8.60 11.21
CA LEU A 130 10.40 -9.96 11.49
C LEU A 130 9.56 -10.44 10.30
N PRO A 131 9.96 -11.52 9.62
CA PRO A 131 9.20 -12.04 8.48
C PRO A 131 7.90 -12.71 8.90
N PHE A 132 6.92 -12.74 8.00
CA PHE A 132 5.69 -13.52 8.17
C PHE A 132 6.00 -15.02 8.06
N SER A 133 6.35 -15.64 9.19
CA SER A 133 6.84 -17.01 9.26
C SER A 133 6.16 -17.79 10.40
N ALA A 134 6.37 -19.10 10.43
CA ALA A 134 5.94 -19.94 11.54
C ALA A 134 6.55 -19.47 12.87
N PHE A 135 7.80 -19.00 12.83
CA PHE A 135 8.48 -18.46 14.01
C PHE A 135 7.78 -17.19 14.52
N ALA A 136 7.37 -16.27 13.64
CA ALA A 136 6.63 -15.08 14.06
C ALA A 136 5.28 -15.43 14.71
N ARG A 137 4.58 -16.43 14.18
CA ARG A 137 3.33 -16.93 14.77
C ARG A 137 3.55 -17.58 16.13
N LEU A 138 4.62 -18.36 16.28
CA LEU A 138 5.02 -18.90 17.57
C LEU A 138 5.32 -17.80 18.58
N MET A 139 6.10 -16.79 18.18
CA MET A 139 6.41 -15.63 19.03
C MET A 139 5.16 -14.84 19.44
N PHE A 140 4.18 -14.70 18.54
CA PHE A 140 2.89 -14.09 18.88
C PHE A 140 2.21 -14.85 20.03
N ARG A 141 2.12 -16.17 19.92
CA ARG A 141 1.47 -17.02 20.93
C ARG A 141 2.22 -16.98 22.27
N LEU A 142 3.54 -17.18 22.25
CA LEU A 142 4.37 -17.18 23.46
C LEU A 142 4.36 -15.84 24.20
N THR A 143 4.27 -14.73 23.46
CA THR A 143 4.27 -13.38 24.03
C THR A 143 2.87 -12.79 24.22
N LYS A 144 1.81 -13.62 24.06
CA LYS A 144 0.40 -13.19 24.15
C LYS A 144 0.13 -11.94 23.29
N GLY A 145 0.58 -11.97 22.03
CA GLY A 145 0.37 -10.89 21.06
C GLY A 145 1.32 -9.69 21.18
N LYS A 146 2.31 -9.71 22.11
CA LYS A 146 3.25 -8.57 22.25
C LYS A 146 4.30 -8.50 21.13
N ARG A 147 4.69 -9.66 20.55
CA ARG A 147 5.66 -9.76 19.45
C ARG A 147 5.03 -10.45 18.26
N TYR A 148 5.00 -9.77 17.12
CA TYR A 148 4.42 -10.26 15.86
C TYR A 148 5.12 -9.64 14.67
N ALA A 149 5.02 -10.31 13.53
CA ALA A 149 5.48 -9.76 12.26
C ALA A 149 4.58 -8.61 11.84
N ARG A 150 5.19 -7.56 11.27
CA ARG A 150 4.47 -6.36 10.84
C ARG A 150 4.53 -6.23 9.34
N GLY A 151 3.40 -5.91 8.74
CA GLY A 151 3.30 -5.52 7.35
C GLY A 151 3.34 -4.01 7.16
N ASN A 152 3.08 -3.61 5.93
CA ASN A 152 2.74 -2.23 5.59
C ASN A 152 1.52 -2.24 4.67
N SER A 153 0.55 -1.42 4.98
CA SER A 153 -0.79 -1.41 4.42
C SER A 153 -0.97 -0.58 3.15
N SER A 154 0.12 -0.12 2.53
CA SER A 154 0.01 0.67 1.29
C SER A 154 -0.49 -0.16 0.09
N PHE A 155 -0.44 -1.49 0.20
CA PHE A 155 -1.01 -2.43 -0.74
C PHE A 155 -1.45 -3.68 0.03
N VAL A 156 -2.74 -4.00 -0.02
CA VAL A 156 -3.32 -5.12 0.75
C VAL A 156 -4.25 -5.93 -0.15
N VAL A 157 -3.95 -7.23 -0.31
CA VAL A 157 -4.87 -8.18 -0.96
C VAL A 157 -5.64 -8.91 0.12
N PHE A 158 -6.96 -8.90 0.03
CA PHE A 158 -7.84 -9.54 1.00
C PHE A 158 -9.18 -9.92 0.39
N HIS A 159 -9.99 -10.67 1.11
CA HIS A 159 -11.39 -10.91 0.73
C HIS A 159 -12.30 -10.28 1.79
N PRO A 160 -13.18 -9.31 1.44
CA PRO A 160 -13.99 -8.58 2.40
C PRO A 160 -14.87 -9.47 3.29
N LYS A 161 -15.29 -10.63 2.77
CA LYS A 161 -16.10 -11.62 3.49
C LYS A 161 -15.48 -12.11 4.81
N HIS A 162 -14.15 -12.14 4.89
CA HIS A 162 -13.44 -12.82 5.98
C HIS A 162 -12.85 -11.90 7.03
N TRP A 163 -12.83 -10.56 6.82
CA TRP A 163 -12.01 -9.67 7.63
C TRP A 163 -12.75 -8.52 8.31
N THR A 164 -14.08 -8.61 8.42
CA THR A 164 -14.86 -7.59 9.14
C THR A 164 -14.44 -7.45 10.60
N GLU A 165 -13.93 -8.52 11.21
CA GLU A 165 -13.42 -8.50 12.58
C GLU A 165 -12.29 -7.48 12.83
N ILE A 166 -11.56 -7.05 11.77
CA ILE A 166 -10.52 -6.02 11.91
C ILE A 166 -11.15 -4.69 12.33
N ALA A 167 -12.22 -4.25 11.65
CA ALA A 167 -12.92 -3.04 12.01
C ALA A 167 -13.72 -3.19 13.31
N ASP A 168 -14.42 -4.32 13.50
CA ASP A 168 -15.24 -4.58 14.68
C ASP A 168 -14.42 -4.54 15.98
N LYS A 169 -13.27 -5.26 15.99
CA LYS A 169 -12.36 -5.26 17.15
C LYS A 169 -11.70 -3.90 17.38
N PHE A 170 -11.36 -3.17 16.28
CA PHE A 170 -10.78 -1.84 16.40
C PHE A 170 -11.76 -0.87 17.11
N LEU A 171 -12.99 -0.86 16.66
CA LEU A 171 -14.03 0.00 17.24
C LEU A 171 -14.33 -0.39 18.69
N ALA A 172 -14.38 -1.68 19.01
CA ALA A 172 -14.58 -2.15 20.39
C ALA A 172 -13.45 -1.67 21.34
N ILE A 173 -12.18 -1.72 20.89
CA ILE A 173 -11.05 -1.18 21.66
C ILE A 173 -11.14 0.33 21.83
N TYR A 174 -11.58 1.01 20.77
CA TYR A 174 -11.78 2.45 20.81
C TYR A 174 -12.90 2.85 21.81
N ASP A 175 -14.05 2.19 21.74
CA ASP A 175 -15.21 2.45 22.61
C ASP A 175 -14.92 2.10 24.08
N ALA A 176 -14.05 1.12 24.33
CA ALA A 176 -13.55 0.80 25.68
C ALA A 176 -12.55 1.83 26.24
N GLY A 177 -12.13 2.83 25.45
CA GLY A 177 -11.13 3.83 25.85
C GLY A 177 -9.69 3.34 25.83
N GLU A 178 -9.43 2.11 25.37
CA GLU A 178 -8.12 1.47 25.38
C GLU A 178 -7.24 1.80 24.16
N PHE A 179 -7.79 2.57 23.22
CA PHE A 179 -7.18 2.86 21.91
C PHE A 179 -5.72 3.39 22.01
N ARG A 180 -5.42 4.24 22.98
CA ARG A 180 -4.08 4.84 23.14
C ARG A 180 -3.09 3.93 23.85
N GLU A 181 -3.56 3.01 24.67
CA GLU A 181 -2.74 2.13 25.50
C GLU A 181 -2.42 0.81 24.78
N PHE A 182 -3.29 0.37 23.90
CA PHE A 182 -3.13 -0.87 23.17
C PHE A 182 -2.16 -0.69 22.01
N ARG A 183 -0.91 -1.14 22.17
CA ARG A 183 0.20 -0.94 21.22
C ARG A 183 -0.10 -1.26 19.75
N PRO A 184 -0.86 -2.29 19.38
CA PRO A 184 -1.21 -2.56 17.98
C PRO A 184 -1.95 -1.40 17.30
N THR A 185 -2.73 -0.62 18.03
CA THR A 185 -3.48 0.54 17.50
C THR A 185 -2.64 1.78 17.23
N ILE A 186 -1.31 1.75 17.40
CA ILE A 186 -0.42 2.87 17.03
C ILE A 186 -0.51 3.18 15.53
N SER A 187 -0.78 2.20 14.66
CA SER A 187 -1.01 2.42 13.24
C SER A 187 -1.90 1.33 12.66
N ASP A 188 -2.59 1.66 11.55
CA ASP A 188 -3.41 0.75 10.78
C ASP A 188 -2.65 -0.53 10.37
N GLU A 189 -1.43 -0.40 9.86
CA GLU A 189 -0.59 -1.53 9.43
C GLU A 189 -0.22 -2.48 10.57
N ARG A 190 0.02 -1.94 11.77
CA ARG A 190 0.30 -2.76 12.96
C ARG A 190 -0.95 -3.49 13.41
N TYR A 191 -2.08 -2.79 13.38
CA TYR A 191 -3.34 -3.33 13.82
C TYR A 191 -3.82 -4.47 12.90
N ILE A 192 -3.80 -4.26 11.59
CA ILE A 192 -4.09 -5.31 10.61
C ILE A 192 -3.18 -6.52 10.84
N SER A 193 -1.87 -6.29 11.00
CA SER A 193 -0.89 -7.37 11.22
C SER A 193 -1.11 -8.12 12.53
N TRP A 194 -1.62 -7.46 13.56
CA TRP A 194 -1.93 -8.08 14.83
C TRP A 194 -3.17 -8.96 14.76
N VAL A 195 -4.26 -8.46 14.15
CA VAL A 195 -5.50 -9.25 14.01
C VAL A 195 -5.28 -10.44 13.08
N ALA A 196 -4.65 -10.20 11.93
CA ALA A 196 -4.50 -11.19 10.87
C ALA A 196 -3.22 -12.04 10.95
N HIS A 197 -2.48 -12.02 12.06
CA HIS A 197 -1.13 -12.57 12.19
C HIS A 197 -0.95 -14.00 11.66
N ASP A 198 -1.97 -14.87 11.78
CA ASP A 198 -1.91 -16.26 11.30
C ASP A 198 -2.09 -16.38 9.77
N HIS A 199 -2.71 -15.39 9.13
CA HIS A 199 -3.08 -15.38 7.71
C HIS A 199 -2.23 -14.43 6.85
N MET A 200 -1.23 -13.78 7.45
CA MET A 200 -0.37 -12.82 6.75
C MET A 200 0.60 -13.51 5.79
N ILE A 201 0.67 -12.96 4.58
CA ILE A 201 1.60 -13.39 3.53
C ILE A 201 2.35 -12.17 3.00
N ALA A 202 3.67 -12.32 2.82
CA ALA A 202 4.51 -11.25 2.29
C ALA A 202 4.41 -11.15 0.77
N LEU A 203 4.26 -9.93 0.25
CA LEU A 203 4.55 -9.64 -1.15
C LEU A 203 6.05 -9.84 -1.42
N PRO A 204 6.42 -10.54 -2.50
CA PRO A 204 7.81 -10.63 -2.90
C PRO A 204 8.39 -9.26 -3.27
N ASN A 205 9.63 -8.99 -2.85
CA ASN A 205 10.34 -7.76 -3.23
C ASN A 205 10.66 -7.66 -4.74
N SER A 206 10.39 -8.69 -5.52
CA SER A 206 10.42 -8.66 -6.98
C SER A 206 9.09 -8.19 -7.59
N PHE A 207 8.02 -8.17 -6.81
CA PHE A 207 6.69 -7.73 -7.24
C PHE A 207 6.39 -6.31 -6.74
N ALA A 208 6.65 -6.04 -5.47
CA ALA A 208 6.27 -4.78 -4.85
C ALA A 208 7.29 -4.31 -3.80
N VAL A 209 7.60 -3.01 -3.80
CA VAL A 209 8.55 -2.41 -2.86
C VAL A 209 8.09 -1.04 -2.35
N LYS A 210 8.53 -0.72 -1.13
CA LYS A 210 8.53 0.67 -0.64
C LYS A 210 9.75 1.40 -1.19
N PHE A 211 9.54 2.47 -1.93
CA PHE A 211 10.60 3.23 -2.58
C PHE A 211 11.73 3.61 -1.62
N PRO A 212 11.47 4.24 -0.45
CA PRO A 212 12.55 4.62 0.45
C PRO A 212 13.32 3.43 1.02
N THR A 213 12.67 2.28 1.24
CA THR A 213 13.33 1.09 1.78
C THR A 213 14.20 0.39 0.74
N GLU A 214 13.77 0.41 -0.52
CA GLU A 214 14.47 -0.28 -1.59
C GLU A 214 15.60 0.54 -2.19
N TYR A 215 15.41 1.85 -2.38
CA TYR A 215 16.30 2.69 -3.18
C TYR A 215 17.13 3.69 -2.39
N MET A 216 16.86 3.88 -1.09
CA MET A 216 17.58 4.82 -0.26
C MET A 216 18.39 4.11 0.82
N GLN A 217 19.56 4.63 1.12
CA GLN A 217 20.48 4.14 2.15
C GLN A 217 21.00 5.33 2.96
N HIS A 218 21.57 5.10 4.16
CA HIS A 218 22.15 6.19 4.97
C HIS A 218 23.37 6.86 4.29
N HIS A 219 24.00 6.18 3.35
CA HIS A 219 25.11 6.73 2.55
C HIS A 219 24.90 6.42 1.07
N ALA A 220 25.14 7.41 0.20
CA ALA A 220 24.97 7.26 -1.25
C ALA A 220 25.78 6.07 -1.82
N ILE A 221 26.99 5.85 -1.32
CA ILE A 221 27.85 4.74 -1.75
C ILE A 221 27.19 3.37 -1.57
N LEU A 222 26.40 3.20 -0.51
CA LEU A 222 25.65 1.95 -0.28
C LEU A 222 24.55 1.74 -1.31
N SER A 223 23.95 2.82 -1.81
CA SER A 223 22.97 2.75 -2.90
C SER A 223 23.62 2.31 -4.20
N TYR A 224 24.82 2.80 -4.51
CA TYR A 224 25.62 2.34 -5.64
C TYR A 224 26.04 0.87 -5.49
N ALA A 225 26.59 0.49 -4.34
CA ALA A 225 26.98 -0.89 -4.05
C ALA A 225 25.78 -1.86 -4.20
N LYS A 226 24.60 -1.51 -3.64
CA LYS A 226 23.38 -2.30 -3.79
C LYS A 226 22.95 -2.41 -5.26
N ALA A 227 23.11 -1.35 -6.04
CA ALA A 227 22.78 -1.34 -7.46
C ALA A 227 23.75 -2.18 -8.32
N CYS A 228 24.97 -2.45 -7.87
CA CYS A 228 25.89 -3.35 -8.54
C CYS A 228 25.49 -4.84 -8.42
N ILE A 229 24.64 -5.21 -7.47
CA ILE A 229 24.29 -6.59 -7.19
C ILE A 229 23.33 -7.13 -8.28
N PRO A 230 23.71 -8.16 -9.07
CA PRO A 230 22.92 -8.60 -10.22
C PRO A 230 21.50 -9.06 -9.88
N TRP A 231 21.32 -9.81 -8.78
CA TRP A 231 19.99 -10.28 -8.40
C TRP A 231 19.07 -9.14 -7.91
N VAL A 232 19.63 -8.05 -7.33
CA VAL A 232 18.87 -6.85 -6.97
C VAL A 232 18.38 -6.16 -8.23
N ARG A 233 19.21 -6.00 -9.25
CA ARG A 233 18.80 -5.44 -10.56
C ARG A 233 17.67 -6.26 -11.18
N ARG A 234 17.87 -7.57 -11.34
CA ARG A 234 16.87 -8.47 -11.95
C ARG A 234 15.51 -8.43 -11.25
N ARG A 235 15.47 -8.38 -9.90
CA ARG A 235 14.20 -8.29 -9.19
C ARG A 235 13.53 -6.93 -9.36
N ARG A 236 14.30 -5.83 -9.42
CA ARG A 236 13.80 -4.47 -9.64
C ARG A 236 13.16 -4.27 -11.02
N GLU A 237 13.64 -4.98 -12.03
CA GLU A 237 13.07 -4.96 -13.38
C GLU A 237 11.66 -5.53 -13.44
N LYS A 238 11.32 -6.44 -12.52
CA LYS A 238 10.03 -7.14 -12.44
C LYS A 238 8.98 -6.43 -11.59
N LEU A 239 9.29 -5.26 -11.03
CA LEU A 239 8.39 -4.56 -10.13
C LEU A 239 7.10 -4.12 -10.84
N SER A 240 5.97 -4.55 -10.30
CA SER A 240 4.63 -4.09 -10.67
C SER A 240 4.13 -2.94 -9.79
N VAL A 241 4.62 -2.84 -8.55
CA VAL A 241 4.14 -1.87 -7.55
C VAL A 241 5.31 -1.20 -6.85
N VAL A 242 5.27 0.14 -6.79
CA VAL A 242 6.22 0.95 -6.01
C VAL A 242 5.45 2.00 -5.23
N THR A 243 5.41 1.88 -3.89
CA THR A 243 4.79 2.93 -3.05
C THR A 243 5.83 3.95 -2.62
N LEU A 244 5.54 5.24 -2.81
CA LEU A 244 6.47 6.34 -2.56
C LEU A 244 6.56 6.71 -1.08
N CYS A 245 5.50 6.52 -0.31
CA CYS A 245 5.44 6.55 1.17
C CYS A 245 6.10 7.76 1.82
N SER A 246 5.94 8.99 1.33
CA SER A 246 6.41 10.16 2.07
C SER A 246 5.98 11.47 1.43
N LEU A 247 5.90 12.51 2.25
CA LEU A 247 5.67 13.89 1.77
C LEU A 247 6.87 14.44 0.99
N GLU A 248 8.07 13.88 1.23
CA GLU A 248 9.32 14.34 0.62
C GLU A 248 9.48 13.82 -0.81
N PHE A 249 8.89 12.65 -1.10
CA PHE A 249 8.97 11.99 -2.41
C PHE A 249 7.64 12.04 -3.15
N LYS A 250 6.95 13.17 -3.08
CA LYS A 250 5.77 13.38 -3.92
C LYS A 250 6.15 13.26 -5.40
N PRO A 251 5.27 12.69 -6.22
CA PRO A 251 5.52 12.50 -7.65
C PRO A 251 6.03 13.75 -8.36
N GLU A 252 5.41 14.89 -8.10
CA GLU A 252 5.73 16.17 -8.73
C GLU A 252 7.17 16.61 -8.40
N LYS A 253 7.61 16.35 -7.17
CA LYS A 253 8.99 16.65 -6.75
C LYS A 253 10.00 15.73 -7.43
N LEU A 254 9.69 14.43 -7.53
CA LEU A 254 10.61 13.45 -8.13
C LEU A 254 10.81 13.69 -9.63
N VAL A 255 9.72 13.99 -10.36
CA VAL A 255 9.77 14.19 -11.81
C VAL A 255 10.60 15.42 -12.18
N GLY A 256 10.56 16.48 -11.36
CA GLY A 256 11.32 17.72 -11.57
C GLY A 256 12.80 17.66 -11.17
N LEU A 257 13.28 16.54 -10.57
CA LEU A 257 14.67 16.46 -10.14
C LEU A 257 15.64 16.35 -11.31
N ALA A 258 16.69 17.16 -11.26
CA ALA A 258 17.83 17.02 -12.16
C ALA A 258 18.53 15.66 -11.97
N LEU A 259 19.13 15.16 -13.03
CA LEU A 259 19.92 13.92 -12.96
C LEU A 259 21.07 14.07 -11.95
N ASN A 260 21.35 13.02 -11.19
CA ASN A 260 22.34 12.97 -10.11
C ASN A 260 22.03 13.84 -8.89
N THR A 261 20.80 14.34 -8.74
CA THR A 261 20.39 15.01 -7.51
C THR A 261 20.40 14.03 -6.33
N HIS A 262 20.89 14.52 -5.19
CA HIS A 262 20.81 13.82 -3.92
C HIS A 262 19.75 14.48 -3.03
N MET A 263 18.88 13.68 -2.42
CA MET A 263 17.86 14.12 -1.47
C MET A 263 17.91 13.23 -0.24
N SER A 264 17.66 13.82 0.92
CA SER A 264 17.56 13.05 2.17
C SER A 264 16.13 13.06 2.69
N ASP A 265 15.71 11.96 3.31
CA ASP A 265 14.46 11.91 4.07
C ASP A 265 14.68 12.27 5.54
N SER A 266 13.57 12.40 6.27
CA SER A 266 13.57 12.68 7.71
C SER A 266 14.28 11.62 8.57
N LYS A 267 14.58 10.44 8.00
CA LYS A 267 15.33 9.36 8.64
C LYS A 267 16.82 9.36 8.29
N GLY A 268 17.30 10.38 7.58
CA GLY A 268 18.69 10.51 7.16
C GLY A 268 19.10 9.54 6.05
N ARG A 269 18.12 8.95 5.31
CA ARG A 269 18.42 8.12 4.13
C ARG A 269 18.54 9.00 2.91
N VAL A 270 19.54 8.71 2.07
CA VAL A 270 19.86 9.48 0.86
C VAL A 270 19.31 8.76 -0.37
N LEU A 271 18.52 9.49 -1.16
CA LEU A 271 18.17 9.14 -2.53
C LEU A 271 19.25 9.67 -3.48
N VAL A 272 19.70 8.83 -4.41
CA VAL A 272 20.52 9.24 -5.55
C VAL A 272 19.66 9.11 -6.80
N TRP A 273 19.25 10.25 -7.38
CA TRP A 273 18.32 10.30 -8.51
C TRP A 273 19.07 10.10 -9.84
N ASN A 274 19.46 8.86 -10.14
CA ASN A 274 20.07 8.52 -11.41
C ASN A 274 19.72 7.10 -11.89
N ASP A 275 19.98 6.83 -13.18
CA ASP A 275 19.62 5.56 -13.81
C ASP A 275 20.51 4.41 -13.35
N PHE A 276 21.71 4.68 -12.82
CA PHE A 276 22.56 3.61 -12.29
C PHE A 276 21.97 3.02 -10.99
N VAL A 277 21.55 3.88 -10.05
CA VAL A 277 21.01 3.45 -8.75
C VAL A 277 19.57 2.97 -8.89
N LEU A 278 18.75 3.68 -9.66
CA LEU A 278 17.32 3.39 -9.80
C LEU A 278 17.02 2.37 -10.92
N GLY A 279 17.96 2.16 -11.84
CA GLY A 279 17.72 1.38 -13.05
C GLY A 279 16.60 2.00 -13.88
N GLY A 280 15.83 1.19 -14.58
CA GLY A 280 14.71 1.66 -15.40
C GLY A 280 13.58 2.32 -14.63
N LEU A 281 13.57 2.26 -13.27
CA LEU A 281 12.49 2.84 -12.46
C LEU A 281 12.40 4.35 -12.60
N ARG A 282 13.53 5.07 -12.66
CA ARG A 282 13.52 6.54 -12.82
C ARG A 282 12.72 6.95 -14.05
N GLN A 283 13.02 6.35 -15.19
CA GLN A 283 12.32 6.65 -16.44
C GLN A 283 10.84 6.22 -16.40
N LYS A 284 10.54 5.08 -15.73
CA LYS A 284 9.15 4.64 -15.53
C LYS A 284 8.37 5.65 -14.69
N LEU A 285 8.93 6.16 -13.59
CA LEU A 285 8.28 7.17 -12.75
C LEU A 285 8.10 8.50 -13.49
N ILE A 286 9.12 8.98 -14.22
CA ILE A 286 8.98 10.18 -15.05
C ILE A 286 7.82 10.02 -16.03
N ARG A 287 7.76 8.93 -16.79
CA ARG A 287 6.67 8.67 -17.74
C ARG A 287 5.31 8.50 -17.06
N TYR A 288 5.28 7.86 -15.89
CA TYR A 288 4.05 7.64 -15.13
C TYR A 288 3.41 8.97 -14.70
N TYR A 289 4.23 9.96 -14.32
CA TYR A 289 3.76 11.23 -13.78
C TYR A 289 3.82 12.40 -14.79
N ALA A 290 4.65 12.33 -15.86
CA ALA A 290 4.76 13.40 -16.85
C ALA A 290 3.57 13.48 -17.82
N GLN A 291 2.76 12.44 -17.96
CA GLN A 291 1.56 12.45 -18.78
C GLN A 291 0.48 13.45 -18.30
N ASP A 292 0.68 14.04 -17.12
CA ASP A 292 -0.23 15.01 -16.53
C ASP A 292 0.06 16.45 -16.99
N ALA A 293 1.32 16.81 -17.17
CA ALA A 293 1.73 18.15 -17.61
C ALA A 293 1.25 18.50 -19.04
N ALA A 294 0.91 17.50 -19.85
CA ALA A 294 0.43 17.70 -21.22
C ALA A 294 -1.10 17.83 -21.34
N LYS A 295 -1.85 17.60 -20.25
CA LYS A 295 -3.31 17.78 -20.23
C LYS A 295 -3.74 19.13 -19.66
N ASP A 296 -2.84 19.79 -18.92
CA ASP A 296 -3.07 21.10 -18.29
C ASP A 296 -2.46 22.27 -19.11
N ALA A 297 -1.87 22.00 -20.26
CA ALA A 297 -1.38 22.97 -21.24
C ALA A 297 -2.27 23.00 -22.49
#